data_bcf8df9f668a45b9fab1df33cf302424
#
_entry.id   bcf8df9f668a45b9fab1df33cf302424
#
_cell.length_a   1.000
_cell.length_b   1.000
_cell.length_c   1.000
_cell.angle_alpha   90.00
_cell.angle_beta   90.00
_cell.angle_gamma   90.00
#
_symmetry.space_group_name_H-M   'P 1'
#
loop_
_entity.id
_entity.type
_entity.pdbx_description
1 polymer ?
#
loop_
_entity_poly.entity_id
_entity_poly.type
_entity_poly.pdbx_seq_one_letter_code
_entity_poly.pdbx_strand_id
1 'polypeptide(L)'
;MYKLSRTLLLSAAALVTMAGCASGPSYREMATSIPTLAPQNGRLYFFRSGSVIGAAVQPDIKLNGETVGESKPGGFFYVDKPAGRYTVSTATETEKTLSLALDAGETKYVRTSVSVGLAVGRVVPSLEDPAAAQTAIEGLNYAPLQSNGTGNQRQ
;
A
#
# COMPACT_ATOMS: atom_id res chain seq x y z
N MET A 1 18.32 -54.94 18.53
CA MET A 1 19.45 -54.07 18.78
C MET A 1 19.35 -52.94 17.78
N TYR A 2 18.91 -51.96 17.99
CA TYR A 2 18.15 -50.80 18.36
C TYR A 2 18.99 -49.59 18.40
N LYS A 3 18.92 -48.73 17.47
CA LYS A 3 19.26 -47.32 17.62
C LYS A 3 19.24 -46.61 16.27
N LEU A 4 18.08 -46.60 15.64
CA LEU A 4 17.89 -45.77 14.44
C LEU A 4 16.46 -45.27 14.43
N SER A 5 16.18 -44.28 15.25
CA SER A 5 14.86 -43.64 15.24
C SER A 5 14.87 -42.42 16.13
N ARG A 6 15.73 -41.43 15.86
CA ARG A 6 15.69 -40.18 16.66
C ARG A 6 16.16 -38.92 15.90
N THR A 7 16.10 -38.88 14.64
CA THR A 7 16.51 -37.66 13.90
C THR A 7 15.59 -37.30 12.74
N LEU A 8 14.29 -37.35 12.99
CA LEU A 8 13.31 -36.90 12.03
C LEU A 8 12.27 -36.01 12.68
N LEU A 9 12.73 -35.07 13.47
CA LEU A 9 11.92 -34.01 14.05
C LEU A 9 12.76 -32.74 14.00
N LEU A 10 12.21 -31.68 13.50
CA LEU A 10 12.74 -30.32 13.45
C LEU A 10 13.15 -29.84 12.05
N SER A 11 12.20 -29.73 11.16
CA SER A 11 12.26 -28.79 10.03
C SER A 11 10.87 -28.29 9.67
N ALA A 12 10.06 -27.99 10.68
CA ALA A 12 8.96 -27.06 10.50
C ALA A 12 9.56 -25.65 10.64
N ALA A 13 10.29 -25.23 9.61
CA ALA A 13 10.66 -23.82 9.46
C ALA A 13 9.36 -23.04 9.33
N ALA A 14 8.95 -22.41 10.41
CA ALA A 14 7.86 -21.45 10.42
C ALA A 14 8.20 -20.35 9.41
N LEU A 15 7.58 -20.38 8.25
CA LEU A 15 7.43 -19.24 7.36
C LEU A 15 6.57 -18.23 8.11
N VAL A 16 7.20 -17.45 8.98
CA VAL A 16 6.62 -16.23 9.50
C VAL A 16 6.50 -15.30 8.31
N THR A 17 5.34 -15.31 7.66
CA THR A 17 4.99 -14.26 6.72
C THR A 17 4.96 -12.97 7.51
N MET A 18 6.03 -12.20 7.40
CA MET A 18 6.11 -10.86 7.94
C MET A 18 5.10 -9.99 7.16
N ALA A 19 3.84 -10.05 7.56
CA ALA A 19 2.85 -9.03 7.23
C ALA A 19 3.31 -7.74 7.93
N GLY A 20 4.39 -7.17 7.44
CA GLY A 20 5.13 -6.10 8.06
C GLY A 20 4.90 -4.75 7.42
N CYS A 21 5.57 -3.75 7.95
CA CYS A 21 5.69 -2.42 7.38
C CYS A 21 6.28 -2.50 5.96
N ALA A 22 6.07 -1.45 5.17
CA ALA A 22 6.67 -1.33 3.85
C ALA A 22 8.21 -1.41 3.96
N SER A 23 8.84 -2.17 3.06
CA SER A 23 10.27 -2.48 3.10
C SER A 23 11.01 -2.15 1.79
N GLY A 24 10.35 -1.50 0.84
CA GLY A 24 10.98 -1.02 -0.40
C GLY A 24 11.94 0.15 -0.18
N PRO A 25 12.53 0.70 -1.25
CA PRO A 25 13.39 1.88 -1.15
C PRO A 25 12.60 3.07 -0.60
N SER A 26 13.28 3.95 0.12
CA SER A 26 12.65 5.18 0.61
C SER A 26 12.28 6.12 -0.55
N TYR A 27 11.35 7.04 -0.30
CA TYR A 27 10.98 8.05 -1.29
C TYR A 27 12.22 8.84 -1.77
N ARG A 28 13.11 9.20 -0.85
CA ARG A 28 14.34 9.94 -1.18
C ARG A 28 15.26 9.19 -2.14
N GLU A 29 15.38 7.88 -1.95
CA GLU A 29 16.21 7.03 -2.82
C GLU A 29 15.63 6.89 -4.22
N MET A 30 14.30 6.88 -4.36
CA MET A 30 13.66 6.69 -5.65
C MET A 30 13.14 7.97 -6.32
N ALA A 31 13.20 9.11 -5.66
CA ALA A 31 12.61 10.36 -6.15
C ALA A 31 13.09 10.74 -7.56
N THR A 32 14.37 10.49 -7.86
CA THR A 32 14.96 10.77 -9.17
C THR A 32 14.62 9.74 -10.24
N SER A 33 14.14 8.56 -9.84
CA SER A 33 13.74 7.46 -10.75
C SER A 33 12.23 7.39 -10.98
N ILE A 34 11.44 8.23 -10.31
CA ILE A 34 10.01 8.33 -10.58
C ILE A 34 9.81 8.92 -11.99
N PRO A 35 9.10 8.21 -12.89
CA PRO A 35 8.94 8.67 -14.25
C PRO A 35 8.24 10.03 -14.34
N THR A 36 8.59 10.81 -15.35
CA THR A 36 7.87 12.05 -15.68
C THR A 36 6.41 11.71 -16.00
N LEU A 37 5.49 12.49 -15.45
CA LEU A 37 4.07 12.33 -15.68
C LEU A 37 3.73 12.59 -17.16
N ALA A 38 2.96 11.69 -17.77
CA ALA A 38 2.47 11.89 -19.14
C ALA A 38 1.50 13.09 -19.20
N PRO A 39 1.50 13.90 -20.26
CA PRO A 39 0.76 15.16 -20.30
C PRO A 39 -0.75 15.06 -20.09
N GLN A 40 -1.36 13.93 -20.45
CA GLN A 40 -2.80 13.67 -20.29
C GLN A 40 -3.17 13.08 -18.94
N ASN A 41 -2.19 12.68 -18.13
CA ASN A 41 -2.39 12.02 -16.85
C ASN A 41 -2.20 12.99 -15.68
N GLY A 42 -2.88 12.68 -14.59
CA GLY A 42 -2.54 13.15 -13.25
C GLY A 42 -1.92 12.00 -12.43
N ARG A 43 -1.30 12.34 -11.34
CA ARG A 43 -0.67 11.37 -10.41
C ARG A 43 -1.35 11.38 -9.06
N LEU A 44 -1.68 10.21 -8.56
CA LEU A 44 -2.19 10.00 -7.21
C LEU A 44 -1.11 9.28 -6.38
N TYR A 45 -0.64 9.93 -5.32
CA TYR A 45 0.14 9.27 -4.28
C TYR A 45 -0.79 8.76 -3.20
N PHE A 46 -0.57 7.54 -2.77
CA PHE A 46 -1.22 6.92 -1.63
C PHE A 46 -0.16 6.66 -0.56
N PHE A 47 -0.45 6.98 0.68
CA PHE A 47 0.51 6.79 1.75
C PHE A 47 -0.14 6.58 3.11
N ARG A 48 0.60 5.94 4.00
CA ARG A 48 0.24 5.74 5.39
C ARG A 48 1.46 5.91 6.27
N SER A 49 1.36 6.74 7.29
CA SER A 49 2.42 6.91 8.29
C SER A 49 2.71 5.61 9.02
N GLY A 50 3.96 5.42 9.44
CA GLY A 50 4.34 4.27 10.25
C GLY A 50 3.68 4.34 11.63
N SER A 51 3.02 3.25 12.04
CA SER A 51 2.45 3.11 13.36
C SER A 51 2.28 1.62 13.68
N VAL A 52 2.57 1.24 14.91
CA VAL A 52 2.30 -0.12 15.41
C VAL A 52 0.80 -0.31 15.67
N ILE A 53 0.08 0.79 15.95
CA ILE A 53 -1.37 0.76 16.16
C ILE A 53 -2.05 0.52 14.81
N GLY A 54 -2.82 -0.55 14.71
CA GLY A 54 -3.48 -0.95 13.47
C GLY A 54 -2.53 -1.47 12.39
N ALA A 55 -1.28 -1.84 12.72
CA ALA A 55 -0.32 -2.34 11.73
C ALA A 55 -0.78 -3.61 11.02
N ALA A 56 -1.56 -4.44 11.69
CA ALA A 56 -2.13 -5.65 11.10
C ALA A 56 -3.31 -5.38 10.13
N VAL A 57 -3.86 -4.17 10.13
CA VAL A 57 -5.00 -3.80 9.31
C VAL A 57 -4.48 -3.13 8.02
N GLN A 58 -4.36 -3.91 6.95
CA GLN A 58 -3.77 -3.49 5.68
C GLN A 58 -4.73 -3.82 4.52
N PRO A 59 -5.87 -3.11 4.43
CA PRO A 59 -6.81 -3.36 3.35
C PRO A 59 -6.27 -2.92 2.00
N ASP A 60 -6.82 -3.52 0.96
CA ASP A 60 -6.67 -3.02 -0.40
C ASP A 60 -7.15 -1.57 -0.51
N ILE A 61 -6.42 -0.80 -1.30
CA ILE A 61 -6.87 0.50 -1.79
C ILE A 61 -7.38 0.29 -3.21
N LYS A 62 -8.64 0.63 -3.42
CA LYS A 62 -9.27 0.54 -4.75
C LYS A 62 -9.50 1.93 -5.33
N LEU A 63 -9.36 2.03 -6.63
CA LEU A 63 -9.67 3.22 -7.42
C LEU A 63 -10.73 2.85 -8.45
N ASN A 64 -11.92 3.41 -8.34
CA ASN A 64 -13.09 3.02 -9.15
C ASN A 64 -13.35 1.48 -9.12
N GLY A 65 -13.14 0.84 -7.97
CA GLY A 65 -13.34 -0.60 -7.77
C GLY A 65 -12.17 -1.49 -8.14
N GLU A 66 -11.15 -0.98 -8.84
CA GLU A 66 -9.91 -1.70 -9.18
C GLU A 66 -8.89 -1.57 -8.04
N THR A 67 -8.31 -2.66 -7.57
CA THR A 67 -7.23 -2.64 -6.58
C THR A 67 -5.97 -2.04 -7.19
N VAL A 68 -5.47 -0.96 -6.60
CA VAL A 68 -4.25 -0.26 -7.04
C VAL A 68 -3.09 -0.39 -6.06
N GLY A 69 -3.32 -0.86 -4.87
CA GLY A 69 -2.31 -1.07 -3.85
C GLY A 69 -2.92 -1.49 -2.52
N GLU A 70 -2.11 -1.48 -1.46
CA GLU A 70 -2.51 -1.79 -0.10
C GLU A 70 -2.15 -0.66 0.86
N SER A 71 -2.95 -0.47 1.91
CA SER A 71 -2.67 0.51 2.97
C SER A 71 -1.63 -0.06 3.95
N LYS A 72 -0.35 -0.04 3.57
CA LYS A 72 0.76 -0.54 4.40
C LYS A 72 1.30 0.53 5.34
N PRO A 73 1.50 0.24 6.64
CA PRO A 73 2.14 1.16 7.57
C PRO A 73 3.57 1.51 7.11
N GLY A 74 3.92 2.79 7.16
CA GLY A 74 5.21 3.29 6.72
C GLY A 74 5.43 3.22 5.21
N GLY A 75 4.36 3.02 4.43
CA GLY A 75 4.41 2.82 3.00
C GLY A 75 3.79 3.93 2.17
N PHE A 76 4.29 4.06 0.95
CA PHE A 76 3.67 4.85 -0.10
C PHE A 76 3.76 4.12 -1.44
N PHE A 77 2.86 4.47 -2.34
CA PHE A 77 2.94 4.14 -3.77
C PHE A 77 2.25 5.23 -4.57
N TYR A 78 2.37 5.17 -5.88
CA TYR A 78 1.68 6.11 -6.78
C TYR A 78 1.12 5.39 -7.99
N VAL A 79 0.10 5.99 -8.58
CA VAL A 79 -0.47 5.60 -9.86
C VAL A 79 -0.71 6.83 -10.73
N ASP A 80 -0.45 6.70 -12.01
CA ASP A 80 -0.77 7.71 -13.01
C ASP A 80 -2.06 7.29 -13.72
N LYS A 81 -3.01 8.19 -13.77
CA LYS A 81 -4.33 7.95 -14.36
C LYS A 81 -4.73 9.14 -15.23
N PRO A 82 -5.51 8.94 -16.31
CA PRO A 82 -6.07 10.04 -17.10
C PRO A 82 -6.83 11.05 -16.23
N ALA A 83 -6.94 12.30 -16.70
CA ALA A 83 -7.79 13.28 -16.04
C ALA A 83 -9.23 12.74 -15.94
N GLY A 84 -9.87 12.93 -14.78
CA GLY A 84 -11.20 12.40 -14.54
C GLY A 84 -11.64 12.44 -13.08
N ARG A 85 -12.79 11.83 -12.82
CA ARG A 85 -13.33 11.65 -11.46
C ARG A 85 -13.04 10.26 -10.98
N TYR A 86 -12.60 10.15 -9.74
CA TYR A 86 -12.21 8.89 -9.13
C TYR A 86 -12.83 8.74 -7.75
N THR A 87 -13.17 7.51 -7.41
CA THR A 87 -13.56 7.10 -6.06
C THR A 87 -12.48 6.17 -5.53
N VAL A 88 -11.82 6.61 -4.48
CA VAL A 88 -10.91 5.78 -3.68
C VAL A 88 -11.73 5.07 -2.64
N SER A 89 -11.55 3.76 -2.47
CA SER A 89 -12.18 3.01 -1.39
C SER A 89 -11.22 2.07 -0.68
N THR A 90 -11.49 1.86 0.60
CA THR A 90 -10.85 0.86 1.47
C THR A 90 -11.94 0.13 2.24
N ALA A 91 -11.81 -1.16 2.42
CA ALA A 91 -12.79 -1.97 3.14
C ALA A 91 -12.13 -2.74 4.28
N THR A 92 -12.64 -2.57 5.49
CA THR A 92 -12.30 -3.33 6.69
C THR A 92 -13.59 -3.84 7.31
N GLU A 93 -14.00 -3.34 8.49
CA GLU A 93 -15.35 -3.59 9.04
C GLU A 93 -16.44 -2.94 8.17
N THR A 94 -16.14 -1.79 7.61
CA THR A 94 -17.00 -1.04 6.70
C THR A 94 -16.17 -0.47 5.57
N GLU A 95 -16.78 -0.29 4.41
CA GLU A 95 -16.15 0.45 3.33
C GLU A 95 -16.10 1.95 3.67
N LYS A 96 -14.97 2.57 3.34
CA LYS A 96 -14.74 4.01 3.42
C LYS A 96 -14.35 4.52 2.05
N THR A 97 -14.95 5.61 1.63
CA THR A 97 -14.76 6.17 0.30
C THR A 97 -14.33 7.64 0.35
N LEU A 98 -13.57 8.04 -0.67
CA LEU A 98 -13.18 9.41 -0.95
C LEU A 98 -13.38 9.65 -2.45
N SER A 99 -14.23 10.61 -2.81
CA SER A 99 -14.37 11.05 -4.20
C SER A 99 -13.48 12.24 -4.47
N LEU A 100 -12.78 12.22 -5.59
CA LEU A 100 -11.90 13.31 -6.03
C LEU A 100 -11.94 13.49 -7.55
N ALA A 101 -11.64 14.71 -8.01
CA ALA A 101 -11.29 14.97 -9.39
C ALA A 101 -9.76 15.01 -9.51
N LEU A 102 -9.24 14.57 -10.64
CA LEU A 102 -7.81 14.60 -10.98
C LEU A 102 -7.68 15.27 -12.34
N ASP A 103 -6.92 16.36 -12.39
CA ASP A 103 -6.66 17.06 -13.65
C ASP A 103 -5.36 16.57 -14.30
N ALA A 104 -5.24 16.80 -15.60
CA ALA A 104 -4.02 16.53 -16.35
C ALA A 104 -2.86 17.39 -15.79
N GLY A 105 -1.71 16.76 -15.53
CA GLY A 105 -0.56 17.40 -14.93
C GLY A 105 -0.66 17.58 -13.40
N GLU A 106 -1.80 17.26 -12.80
CA GLU A 106 -2.02 17.43 -11.37
C GLU A 106 -1.43 16.26 -10.55
N THR A 107 -0.94 16.56 -9.36
CA THR A 107 -0.56 15.56 -8.37
C THR A 107 -1.40 15.75 -7.12
N LYS A 108 -2.07 14.69 -6.69
CA LYS A 108 -2.83 14.65 -5.44
C LYS A 108 -2.30 13.58 -4.49
N TYR A 109 -2.51 13.81 -3.22
CA TYR A 109 -2.03 12.95 -2.16
C TYR A 109 -3.20 12.42 -1.34
N VAL A 110 -3.31 11.11 -1.23
CA VAL A 110 -4.32 10.42 -0.44
C VAL A 110 -3.64 9.73 0.73
N ARG A 111 -3.92 10.22 1.92
CA ARG A 111 -3.51 9.58 3.16
C ARG A 111 -4.53 8.52 3.55
N THR A 112 -4.07 7.37 4.01
CA THR A 112 -4.90 6.40 4.71
C THR A 112 -4.57 6.40 6.19
N SER A 113 -5.59 6.54 7.03
CA SER A 113 -5.46 6.61 8.49
C SER A 113 -6.32 5.55 9.15
N VAL A 114 -5.82 4.97 10.24
CA VAL A 114 -6.60 4.01 11.04
C VAL A 114 -7.41 4.78 12.07
N SER A 115 -8.71 4.54 12.08
CA SER A 115 -9.61 5.01 13.13
C SER A 115 -10.16 3.84 13.96
N VAL A 116 -10.62 4.14 15.15
CA VAL A 116 -11.21 3.13 16.03
C VAL A 116 -12.43 2.50 15.35
N GLY A 117 -12.45 1.18 15.29
CA GLY A 117 -13.55 0.34 14.85
C GLY A 117 -14.16 -0.42 16.02
N LEU A 118 -15.15 -1.24 15.74
CA LEU A 118 -15.78 -2.09 16.76
C LEU A 118 -14.97 -3.37 17.02
N ALA A 119 -14.29 -3.90 15.99
CA ALA A 119 -13.52 -5.13 16.10
C ALA A 119 -12.08 -4.97 15.63
N VAL A 120 -11.83 -4.50 14.40
CA VAL A 120 -10.50 -4.47 13.79
C VAL A 120 -10.00 -3.07 13.45
N GLY A 121 -10.83 -2.06 13.57
CA GLY A 121 -10.51 -0.70 13.14
C GLY A 121 -10.90 -0.44 11.68
N ARG A 122 -10.95 0.83 11.33
CA ARG A 122 -11.32 1.31 10.01
C ARG A 122 -10.16 2.05 9.39
N VAL A 123 -9.88 1.77 8.13
CA VAL A 123 -8.93 2.54 7.35
C VAL A 123 -9.72 3.56 6.53
N VAL A 124 -9.38 4.83 6.68
CA VAL A 124 -10.12 5.95 6.08
C VAL A 124 -9.19 6.69 5.12
N PRO A 125 -9.53 6.77 3.82
CA PRO A 125 -8.80 7.61 2.87
C PRO A 125 -9.23 9.08 2.99
N SER A 126 -8.29 9.99 2.92
CA SER A 126 -8.50 11.44 2.93
C SER A 126 -7.50 12.14 2.02
N LEU A 127 -7.92 13.26 1.40
CA LEU A 127 -6.97 14.14 0.72
C LEU A 127 -6.08 14.82 1.76
N GLU A 128 -4.79 14.93 1.43
CA GLU A 128 -3.81 15.64 2.25
C GLU A 128 -3.30 16.86 1.50
N ASP A 129 -2.97 17.90 2.24
CA ASP A 129 -2.28 19.07 1.70
C ASP A 129 -0.95 18.66 1.05
N PRO A 130 -0.62 19.17 -0.16
CA PRO A 130 0.59 18.75 -0.87
C PRO A 130 1.87 18.96 -0.08
N ALA A 131 2.04 20.06 0.64
CA ALA A 131 3.27 20.34 1.39
C ALA A 131 3.39 19.40 2.60
N ALA A 132 2.30 19.17 3.31
CA ALA A 132 2.24 18.22 4.43
C ALA A 132 2.49 16.78 3.96
N ALA A 133 1.89 16.41 2.82
CA ALA A 133 2.07 15.09 2.24
C ALA A 133 3.49 14.83 1.77
N GLN A 134 4.13 15.78 1.09
CA GLN A 134 5.52 15.66 0.64
C GLN A 134 6.45 15.44 1.83
N THR A 135 6.28 16.21 2.89
CA THR A 135 7.07 16.04 4.13
C THR A 135 6.84 14.64 4.74
N ALA A 136 5.58 14.18 4.77
CA ALA A 136 5.25 12.88 5.33
C ALA A 136 5.82 11.71 4.52
N ILE A 137 5.80 11.80 3.19
CA ILE A 137 6.25 10.73 2.29
C ILE A 137 7.76 10.55 2.31
N GLU A 138 8.54 11.61 2.55
CA GLU A 138 10.02 11.54 2.51
C GLU A 138 10.63 10.42 3.34
N GLY A 139 10.03 10.08 4.47
CA GLY A 139 10.48 9.01 5.37
C GLY A 139 9.81 7.66 5.13
N LEU A 140 8.96 7.53 4.10
CA LEU A 140 8.21 6.31 3.83
C LEU A 140 8.89 5.46 2.76
N ASN A 141 8.60 4.16 2.79
CA ASN A 141 9.15 3.18 1.87
C ASN A 141 8.16 2.85 0.74
N TYR A 142 8.67 2.62 -0.46
CA TYR A 142 7.87 2.26 -1.60
C TYR A 142 7.25 0.88 -1.44
N ALA A 143 5.94 0.80 -1.61
CA ALA A 143 5.16 -0.42 -1.44
C ALA A 143 4.09 -0.52 -2.54
N PRO A 144 4.49 -0.75 -3.80
CA PRO A 144 3.54 -0.90 -4.90
C PRO A 144 2.73 -2.18 -4.73
N LEU A 145 1.62 -2.29 -5.47
CA LEU A 145 0.88 -3.53 -5.58
C LEU A 145 1.82 -4.66 -6.01
N GLN A 146 1.92 -5.69 -5.18
CA GLN A 146 2.67 -6.89 -5.54
C GLN A 146 1.88 -7.62 -6.63
N SER A 147 2.41 -7.67 -7.84
CA SER A 147 1.90 -8.60 -8.83
C SER A 147 2.19 -10.01 -8.31
N ASN A 148 1.16 -10.71 -7.83
CA ASN A 148 1.30 -12.14 -7.55
C ASN A 148 1.66 -12.81 -8.86
N GLY A 149 2.95 -13.03 -9.06
CA GLY A 149 3.46 -13.79 -10.17
C GLY A 149 3.00 -15.24 -10.04
N THR A 150 1.80 -15.53 -10.49
CA THR A 150 1.43 -16.88 -10.83
C THR A 150 2.16 -17.20 -12.14
N GLY A 151 3.45 -17.52 -11.98
CA GLY A 151 4.25 -18.08 -13.04
C GLY A 151 3.70 -19.45 -13.40
N ASN A 152 2.73 -19.49 -14.27
CA ASN A 152 2.39 -20.70 -14.97
C ASN A 152 3.41 -20.89 -16.11
N GLN A 153 4.58 -21.40 -15.78
CA GLN A 153 5.46 -22.00 -16.77
C GLN A 153 4.84 -23.34 -17.20
N ARG A 154 4.02 -23.31 -18.23
CA ARG A 154 3.73 -24.50 -19.01
C ARG A 154 4.78 -24.58 -20.12
N GLN A 155 5.67 -25.53 -19.93
CA GLN A 155 6.42 -26.14 -21.05
C GLN A 155 5.47 -26.98 -21.89
#